data_49edb3d025eb2452870e0a6fe118fc50
#
_entry.id   49edb3d025eb2452870e0a6fe118fc50
#
_cell.length_a   1.000
_cell.length_b   1.000
_cell.length_c   1.000
_cell.angle_alpha   90.00
_cell.angle_beta   90.00
_cell.angle_gamma   90.00
#
_symmetry.space_group_name_H-M   'P 1'
#
loop_
_entity.id
_entity.type
_entity.pdbx_description
1 polymer ?
#
loop_
_entity_poly.entity_id
_entity_poly.type
_entity_poly.pdbx_seq_one_letter_code
_entity_poly.pdbx_strand_id
1 'polypeptide(L)'
;MVQDQNLSKLIDREISVLMGGWSAEREISLKTGKAVTDSIKSLGLSVTGIDLTSPDEIKGIVNSLDLVFIALHGRGGEDGYIQRILEENNIQFTGSDSKSCEISMNKSETKKIWRDLSLPTPDFVEIKNAGTSDLETSPFLSAEDDTSPLKESFVVKPAREGSSFGITIVHPGGDISLEDAMKEAIKYDDTLLVEAFVEGEEITVPILGEEILTPVSIKPKNSFYDFEAKYIRNDTEYLKSDLNAVELDTVKEFSFHAFSCLGCQGWGRVDLIKDREKNFQLIEINTVPGLTEKSLVPKSAAFEGIDFNNLIVRILNTSCLK
;
A
#
# COMPACT_ATOMS: atom_id res chain seq x y z
N MET A 1 -6.70 17.74 26.07
CA MET A 1 -7.82 16.88 26.52
C MET A 1 -7.98 15.63 25.64
N VAL A 2 -8.22 15.69 24.33
CA VAL A 2 -8.32 14.49 23.46
C VAL A 2 -6.98 13.77 23.36
N GLN A 3 -5.88 14.51 23.29
CA GLN A 3 -4.52 13.99 23.22
C GLN A 3 -4.14 13.22 24.48
N ASP A 4 -4.50 13.71 25.66
CA ASP A 4 -4.22 13.06 26.95
C ASP A 4 -5.00 11.76 27.13
N GLN A 5 -6.24 11.69 26.63
CA GLN A 5 -7.06 10.48 26.69
C GLN A 5 -6.54 9.38 25.76
N ASN A 6 -6.00 9.73 24.61
CA ASN A 6 -5.42 8.76 23.67
C ASN A 6 -4.09 8.17 24.18
N LEU A 7 -3.29 8.99 24.86
CA LEU A 7 -2.03 8.55 25.43
C LEU A 7 -2.25 7.66 26.67
N SER A 8 -3.27 7.95 27.50
CA SER A 8 -3.56 7.22 28.71
C SER A 8 -3.85 5.73 28.51
N LYS A 9 -4.39 5.36 27.36
CA LYS A 9 -4.66 3.95 27.00
C LYS A 9 -3.39 3.14 26.70
N LEU A 10 -2.28 3.81 26.47
CA LEU A 10 -1.00 3.22 26.05
C LEU A 10 0.05 3.18 27.18
N ILE A 11 -0.18 3.89 28.31
CA ILE A 11 0.82 4.05 29.38
C ILE A 11 1.24 2.71 30.00
N ASP A 12 0.31 1.79 30.19
CA ASP A 12 0.57 0.50 30.81
C ASP A 12 0.83 -0.63 29.80
N ARG A 13 1.05 -0.28 28.51
CA ARG A 13 1.26 -1.27 27.45
C ARG A 13 2.75 -1.41 27.12
N GLU A 14 3.17 -2.65 26.88
CA GLU A 14 4.48 -2.97 26.33
C GLU A 14 4.40 -3.01 24.80
N ILE A 15 4.84 -1.92 24.15
CA ILE A 15 4.73 -1.78 22.70
C ILE A 15 5.93 -2.43 22.03
N SER A 16 5.70 -3.33 21.09
CA SER A 16 6.73 -3.92 20.25
C SER A 16 6.61 -3.43 18.81
N VAL A 17 7.66 -2.83 18.26
CA VAL A 17 7.71 -2.38 16.87
C VAL A 17 8.42 -3.44 16.03
N LEU A 18 7.67 -4.19 15.22
CA LEU A 18 8.24 -5.19 14.32
C LEU A 18 8.74 -4.51 13.05
N MET A 19 10.02 -4.67 12.74
CA MET A 19 10.69 -4.04 11.61
C MET A 19 11.67 -5.00 10.93
N GLY A 20 12.30 -4.58 9.84
CA GLY A 20 13.23 -5.38 9.06
C GLY A 20 12.50 -6.27 8.06
N GLY A 21 12.36 -7.54 8.39
CA GLY A 21 11.72 -8.52 7.52
C GLY A 21 12.68 -9.13 6.48
N TRP A 22 12.12 -9.92 5.61
CA TRP A 22 12.83 -10.69 4.57
C TRP A 22 12.44 -10.30 3.15
N SER A 23 11.68 -9.22 3.00
CA SER A 23 11.30 -8.65 1.70
C SER A 23 12.42 -7.78 1.11
N ALA A 24 12.27 -7.42 -0.17
CA ALA A 24 13.15 -6.44 -0.81
C ALA A 24 13.06 -5.04 -0.18
N GLU A 25 12.06 -4.79 0.65
CA GLU A 25 11.81 -3.50 1.33
C GLU A 25 12.40 -3.45 2.76
N ARG A 26 13.23 -4.44 3.15
CA ARG A 26 13.84 -4.53 4.49
C ARG A 26 14.44 -3.22 4.99
N GLU A 27 15.24 -2.55 4.16
CA GLU A 27 15.90 -1.28 4.54
C GLU A 27 14.91 -0.15 4.80
N ILE A 28 13.79 -0.13 4.10
CA ILE A 28 12.71 0.85 4.30
C ILE A 28 11.99 0.54 5.61
N SER A 29 11.71 -0.74 5.85
CA SER A 29 11.10 -1.22 7.09
C SER A 29 11.93 -0.85 8.33
N LEU A 30 13.26 -1.04 8.28
CA LEU A 30 14.15 -0.63 9.37
C LEU A 30 14.10 0.88 9.64
N LYS A 31 14.04 1.71 8.59
CA LYS A 31 13.91 3.17 8.74
C LYS A 31 12.57 3.55 9.34
N THR A 32 11.48 2.97 8.85
CA THR A 32 10.12 3.16 9.40
C THR A 32 10.08 2.73 10.87
N GLY A 33 10.50 1.51 11.18
CA GLY A 33 10.48 0.97 12.53
C GLY A 33 11.32 1.79 13.52
N LYS A 34 12.48 2.26 13.07
CA LYS A 34 13.30 3.16 13.89
C LYS A 34 12.57 4.48 14.17
N ALA A 35 12.01 5.13 13.18
CA ALA A 35 11.28 6.40 13.35
C ALA A 35 10.09 6.24 14.30
N VAL A 36 9.32 5.15 14.17
CA VAL A 36 8.19 4.82 15.04
C VAL A 36 8.67 4.56 16.48
N THR A 37 9.72 3.75 16.65
CA THR A 37 10.29 3.44 17.97
C THR A 37 10.79 4.70 18.67
N ASP A 38 11.53 5.56 17.96
CA ASP A 38 12.04 6.83 18.50
C ASP A 38 10.88 7.77 18.89
N SER A 39 9.80 7.83 18.10
CA SER A 39 8.59 8.60 18.41
C SER A 39 7.93 8.10 19.70
N ILE A 40 7.63 6.81 19.79
CA ILE A 40 6.98 6.20 20.97
C ILE A 40 7.83 6.43 22.24
N LYS A 41 9.13 6.25 22.12
CA LYS A 41 10.09 6.49 23.21
C LYS A 41 10.10 7.94 23.65
N SER A 42 10.01 8.90 22.72
CA SER A 42 9.98 10.33 23.03
C SER A 42 8.72 10.76 23.82
N LEU A 43 7.64 9.98 23.68
CA LEU A 43 6.38 10.15 24.41
C LEU A 43 6.41 9.55 25.83
N GLY A 44 7.53 8.91 26.23
CA GLY A 44 7.69 8.28 27.53
C GLY A 44 6.95 6.95 27.67
N LEU A 45 6.53 6.33 26.57
CA LEU A 45 5.89 5.00 26.55
C LEU A 45 6.94 3.89 26.52
N SER A 46 6.57 2.70 27.05
CA SER A 46 7.40 1.50 26.97
C SER A 46 7.41 0.97 25.55
N VAL A 47 8.59 0.83 24.94
CA VAL A 47 8.72 0.36 23.56
C VAL A 47 10.01 -0.40 23.30
N THR A 48 9.89 -1.50 22.54
CA THR A 48 11.01 -2.30 22.04
C THR A 48 10.93 -2.41 20.52
N GLY A 49 11.99 -2.03 19.82
CA GLY A 49 12.13 -2.30 18.37
C GLY A 49 12.68 -3.71 18.17
N ILE A 50 12.03 -4.50 17.34
CA ILE A 50 12.38 -5.89 17.05
C ILE A 50 12.66 -6.02 15.55
N ASP A 51 13.94 -6.26 15.22
CA ASP A 51 14.37 -6.54 13.85
C ASP A 51 14.18 -8.03 13.56
N LEU A 52 13.18 -8.36 12.74
CA LEU A 52 12.96 -9.72 12.25
C LEU A 52 13.80 -9.94 10.97
N THR A 53 14.50 -11.05 10.89
CA THR A 53 15.31 -11.42 9.73
C THR A 53 14.75 -12.62 8.97
N SER A 54 13.85 -13.36 9.58
CA SER A 54 13.21 -14.55 9.00
C SER A 54 11.77 -14.76 9.50
N PRO A 55 10.94 -15.50 8.73
CA PRO A 55 9.56 -15.81 9.12
C PRO A 55 9.42 -16.58 10.44
N ASP A 56 10.42 -17.36 10.84
CA ASP A 56 10.31 -18.22 12.03
C ASP A 56 10.59 -17.47 13.34
N GLU A 57 11.27 -16.34 13.30
CA GLU A 57 11.65 -15.59 14.51
C GLU A 57 10.42 -15.09 15.28
N ILE A 58 9.34 -14.67 14.60
CA ILE A 58 8.11 -14.21 15.25
C ILE A 58 7.48 -15.30 16.13
N LYS A 59 7.54 -16.57 15.70
CA LYS A 59 6.97 -17.69 16.46
C LYS A 59 7.68 -17.91 17.78
N GLY A 60 8.97 -17.56 17.86
CA GLY A 60 9.77 -17.67 19.08
C GLY A 60 9.47 -16.59 20.12
N ILE A 61 8.94 -15.45 19.71
CA ILE A 61 8.73 -14.30 20.59
C ILE A 61 7.26 -13.93 20.79
N VAL A 62 6.32 -14.47 20.00
CA VAL A 62 4.92 -14.04 19.98
C VAL A 62 4.25 -14.06 21.37
N ASN A 63 4.56 -15.03 22.22
CA ASN A 63 4.01 -15.15 23.57
C ASN A 63 4.50 -14.05 24.53
N SER A 64 5.51 -13.29 24.18
CA SER A 64 6.03 -12.16 24.98
C SER A 64 5.53 -10.80 24.51
N LEU A 65 4.72 -10.75 23.45
CA LEU A 65 4.20 -9.52 22.87
C LEU A 65 2.88 -9.14 23.54
N ASP A 66 2.67 -7.83 23.74
CA ASP A 66 1.42 -7.27 24.28
C ASP A 66 0.69 -6.43 23.23
N LEU A 67 1.31 -5.37 22.75
CA LEU A 67 0.79 -4.53 21.67
C LEU A 67 1.85 -4.37 20.58
N VAL A 68 1.48 -4.69 19.35
CA VAL A 68 2.41 -4.70 18.23
C VAL A 68 2.13 -3.55 17.27
N PHE A 69 3.16 -2.75 17.00
CA PHE A 69 3.19 -1.86 15.84
C PHE A 69 3.88 -2.58 14.68
N ILE A 70 3.14 -2.85 13.61
CA ILE A 70 3.71 -3.47 12.42
C ILE A 70 4.33 -2.38 11.56
N ALA A 71 5.66 -2.42 11.41
CA ALA A 71 6.45 -1.56 10.53
C ALA A 71 7.18 -2.36 9.44
N LEU A 72 6.75 -3.60 9.21
CA LEU A 72 7.27 -4.48 8.17
C LEU A 72 6.62 -4.12 6.83
N HIS A 73 7.43 -3.95 5.78
CA HIS A 73 6.97 -3.66 4.43
C HIS A 73 7.13 -4.86 3.50
N GLY A 74 6.24 -4.93 2.50
CA GLY A 74 6.22 -6.01 1.52
C GLY A 74 5.85 -7.36 2.13
N ARG A 75 6.45 -8.43 1.58
CA ARG A 75 6.18 -9.80 2.03
C ARG A 75 6.49 -10.00 3.51
N GLY A 76 5.58 -10.63 4.21
CA GLY A 76 5.60 -10.85 5.65
C GLY A 76 4.90 -9.75 6.44
N GLY A 77 4.93 -8.50 5.98
CA GLY A 77 4.30 -7.36 6.66
C GLY A 77 2.96 -6.95 6.09
N GLU A 78 2.78 -7.04 4.76
CA GLU A 78 1.60 -6.55 4.05
C GLU A 78 0.74 -7.66 3.44
N ASP A 79 1.21 -8.91 3.49
CA ASP A 79 0.57 -10.09 2.89
C ASP A 79 -0.28 -10.93 3.85
N GLY A 80 -0.47 -10.46 5.10
CA GLY A 80 -1.25 -11.14 6.12
C GLY A 80 -0.47 -12.19 6.93
N TYR A 81 0.81 -12.43 6.62
CA TYR A 81 1.58 -13.47 7.30
C TYR A 81 1.78 -13.18 8.80
N ILE A 82 2.34 -12.01 9.13
CA ILE A 82 2.56 -11.59 10.53
C ILE A 82 1.22 -11.39 11.24
N GLN A 83 0.25 -10.78 10.58
CA GLN A 83 -1.07 -10.52 11.13
C GLN A 83 -1.74 -11.82 11.60
N ARG A 84 -1.69 -12.88 10.77
CA ARG A 84 -2.26 -14.19 11.10
C ARG A 84 -1.63 -14.81 12.35
N ILE A 85 -0.30 -14.72 12.49
CA ILE A 85 0.40 -15.23 13.68
C ILE A 85 -0.03 -14.45 14.93
N LEU A 86 -0.17 -13.13 14.84
CA LEU A 86 -0.62 -12.30 15.94
C LEU A 86 -2.08 -12.61 16.32
N GLU A 87 -2.97 -12.78 15.33
CA GLU A 87 -4.38 -13.16 15.53
C GLU A 87 -4.52 -14.52 16.22
N GLU A 88 -3.80 -15.54 15.74
CA GLU A 88 -3.80 -16.89 16.34
C GLU A 88 -3.36 -16.91 17.80
N ASN A 89 -2.57 -15.91 18.21
CA ASN A 89 -2.08 -15.76 19.57
C ASN A 89 -2.81 -14.67 20.39
N ASN A 90 -3.88 -14.07 19.84
CA ASN A 90 -4.67 -13.01 20.46
C ASN A 90 -3.84 -11.78 20.84
N ILE A 91 -2.82 -11.44 20.06
CA ILE A 91 -1.99 -10.26 20.25
C ILE A 91 -2.61 -9.08 19.49
N GLN A 92 -2.78 -7.95 20.17
CA GLN A 92 -3.26 -6.71 19.53
C GLN A 92 -2.16 -6.11 18.65
N PHE A 93 -2.55 -5.63 17.48
CA PHE A 93 -1.60 -5.01 16.52
C PHE A 93 -2.26 -3.90 15.71
N THR A 94 -1.42 -3.02 15.14
CA THR A 94 -1.85 -1.91 14.28
C THR A 94 -2.16 -2.38 12.86
N GLY A 95 -3.17 -1.76 12.24
CA GLY A 95 -3.51 -1.99 10.83
C GLY A 95 -4.58 -3.06 10.62
N SER A 96 -4.69 -3.55 9.41
CA SER A 96 -5.71 -4.48 8.95
C SER A 96 -5.42 -5.92 9.39
N ASP A 97 -6.46 -6.74 9.42
CA ASP A 97 -6.34 -8.18 9.72
C ASP A 97 -5.65 -8.95 8.60
N SER A 98 -5.33 -10.22 8.87
CA SER A 98 -4.56 -11.06 7.95
C SER A 98 -5.26 -11.26 6.60
N LYS A 99 -6.58 -11.43 6.61
CA LYS A 99 -7.36 -11.65 5.39
C LYS A 99 -7.42 -10.39 4.53
N SER A 100 -7.64 -9.24 5.13
CA SER A 100 -7.68 -7.96 4.44
C SER A 100 -6.32 -7.60 3.85
N CYS A 101 -5.22 -7.87 4.57
CA CYS A 101 -3.87 -7.70 4.05
C CYS A 101 -3.59 -8.62 2.86
N GLU A 102 -3.94 -9.90 2.94
CA GLU A 102 -3.78 -10.88 1.86
C GLU A 102 -4.53 -10.45 0.58
N ILE A 103 -5.79 -10.01 0.71
CA ILE A 103 -6.60 -9.52 -0.42
C ILE A 103 -5.99 -8.24 -0.99
N SER A 104 -5.64 -7.27 -0.15
CA SER A 104 -5.09 -5.97 -0.58
C SER A 104 -3.75 -6.11 -1.30
N MET A 105 -2.91 -7.04 -0.88
CA MET A 105 -1.63 -7.33 -1.54
C MET A 105 -1.84 -7.95 -2.93
N ASN A 106 -2.93 -8.69 -3.13
CA ASN A 106 -3.29 -9.29 -4.41
C ASN A 106 -4.09 -8.31 -5.27
N LYS A 107 -3.40 -7.55 -6.11
CA LYS A 107 -4.00 -6.53 -6.99
C LYS A 107 -5.11 -7.08 -7.89
N SER A 108 -4.99 -8.33 -8.34
CA SER A 108 -6.03 -8.97 -9.15
C SER A 108 -7.32 -9.17 -8.36
N GLU A 109 -7.22 -9.69 -7.16
CA GLU A 109 -8.36 -9.94 -6.28
C GLU A 109 -9.00 -8.62 -5.83
N THR A 110 -8.20 -7.67 -5.38
CA THR A 110 -8.62 -6.31 -5.03
C THR A 110 -9.44 -5.67 -6.15
N LYS A 111 -8.90 -5.65 -7.38
CA LYS A 111 -9.57 -5.01 -8.52
C LYS A 111 -10.84 -5.75 -8.96
N LYS A 112 -10.91 -7.07 -8.83
CA LYS A 112 -12.14 -7.83 -9.06
C LYS A 112 -13.24 -7.40 -8.09
N ILE A 113 -12.93 -7.30 -6.80
CA ILE A 113 -13.88 -6.85 -5.77
C ILE A 113 -14.33 -5.43 -6.07
N TRP A 114 -13.41 -4.51 -6.40
CA TRP A 114 -13.75 -3.13 -6.75
C TRP A 114 -14.67 -3.06 -7.97
N ARG A 115 -14.37 -3.81 -9.02
CA ARG A 115 -15.20 -3.85 -10.24
C ARG A 115 -16.60 -4.41 -9.96
N ASP A 116 -16.70 -5.47 -9.16
CA ASP A 116 -17.99 -6.07 -8.78
C ASP A 116 -18.86 -5.09 -7.97
N LEU A 117 -18.22 -4.16 -7.23
CA LEU A 117 -18.87 -3.07 -6.49
C LEU A 117 -19.01 -1.77 -7.30
N SER A 118 -18.68 -1.80 -8.60
CA SER A 118 -18.71 -0.62 -9.48
C SER A 118 -17.79 0.52 -9.02
N LEU A 119 -16.74 0.23 -8.27
CA LEU A 119 -15.69 1.20 -7.96
C LEU A 119 -14.76 1.34 -9.17
N PRO A 120 -14.38 2.58 -9.55
CA PRO A 120 -13.59 2.83 -10.74
C PRO A 120 -12.15 2.32 -10.57
N THR A 121 -11.73 1.42 -11.43
CA THR A 121 -10.36 0.92 -11.53
C THR A 121 -10.06 0.65 -13.00
N PRO A 122 -8.81 0.83 -13.47
CA PRO A 122 -8.47 0.56 -14.86
C PRO A 122 -8.85 -0.86 -15.28
N ASP A 123 -9.30 -1.03 -16.51
CA ASP A 123 -9.56 -2.34 -17.08
C ASP A 123 -8.29 -3.19 -17.05
N PHE A 124 -8.45 -4.47 -16.71
CA PHE A 124 -7.32 -5.38 -16.55
C PHE A 124 -7.65 -6.82 -16.91
N VAL A 125 -6.61 -7.56 -17.27
CA VAL A 125 -6.60 -9.01 -17.44
C VAL A 125 -5.62 -9.64 -16.47
N GLU A 126 -6.04 -10.73 -15.84
CA GLU A 126 -5.17 -11.58 -15.03
C GLU A 126 -4.60 -12.71 -15.89
N ILE A 127 -3.29 -12.89 -15.82
CA ILE A 127 -2.58 -14.00 -16.45
C ILE A 127 -2.02 -14.88 -15.34
N LYS A 128 -2.52 -16.11 -15.23
CA LYS A 128 -2.04 -17.11 -14.26
C LYS A 128 -1.01 -18.02 -14.90
N ASN A 129 -0.07 -18.52 -14.09
CA ASN A 129 0.99 -19.42 -14.53
C ASN A 129 1.74 -18.89 -15.76
N ALA A 130 2.06 -17.61 -15.75
CA ALA A 130 2.67 -16.88 -16.87
C ALA A 130 3.99 -17.48 -17.37
N GLY A 131 4.59 -18.45 -16.63
CA GLY A 131 5.80 -19.21 -17.03
C GLY A 131 5.52 -20.43 -17.89
N THR A 132 4.26 -20.80 -18.11
CA THR A 132 3.88 -21.91 -18.96
C THR A 132 3.48 -21.41 -20.36
N SER A 133 3.56 -22.28 -21.38
CA SER A 133 3.36 -21.96 -22.79
C SER A 133 1.94 -21.50 -23.17
N ASP A 134 1.05 -21.27 -22.22
CA ASP A 134 -0.37 -20.97 -22.44
C ASP A 134 -0.66 -19.46 -22.63
N LEU A 135 0.36 -18.65 -22.90
CA LEU A 135 0.24 -17.21 -23.16
C LEU A 135 -0.56 -16.85 -24.40
N GLU A 136 -0.73 -17.81 -25.32
CA GLU A 136 -1.40 -17.58 -26.62
C GLU A 136 -2.94 -17.59 -26.56
N THR A 137 -3.56 -17.91 -25.42
CA THR A 137 -4.98 -18.29 -25.38
C THR A 137 -5.93 -17.28 -24.76
N SER A 138 -5.47 -16.10 -24.34
CA SER A 138 -6.44 -15.08 -23.91
C SER A 138 -6.93 -14.29 -25.13
N PRO A 139 -8.23 -14.38 -25.51
CA PRO A 139 -8.81 -13.60 -26.61
C PRO A 139 -8.60 -12.09 -26.43
N PHE A 140 -8.48 -11.66 -25.17
CA PHE A 140 -8.26 -10.25 -24.78
C PHE A 140 -6.84 -9.74 -25.11
N LEU A 141 -5.89 -10.66 -25.32
CA LEU A 141 -4.51 -10.32 -25.71
C LEU A 141 -4.28 -10.41 -27.23
N SER A 142 -5.32 -10.70 -28.04
CA SER A 142 -5.18 -10.69 -29.49
C SER A 142 -5.24 -9.25 -30.01
N ALA A 143 -4.22 -8.83 -30.75
CA ALA A 143 -4.21 -7.53 -31.44
C ALA A 143 -5.30 -7.37 -32.52
N GLU A 144 -6.03 -8.44 -32.82
CA GLU A 144 -7.13 -8.48 -33.80
C GLU A 144 -8.47 -8.05 -33.20
N ASP A 145 -8.62 -8.08 -31.86
CA ASP A 145 -9.83 -7.62 -31.20
C ASP A 145 -9.82 -6.09 -31.08
N ASP A 146 -10.85 -5.43 -31.60
CA ASP A 146 -10.98 -3.97 -31.54
C ASP A 146 -11.11 -3.41 -30.11
N THR A 147 -11.43 -4.26 -29.16
CA THR A 147 -11.50 -3.92 -27.72
C THR A 147 -10.23 -4.31 -26.94
N SER A 148 -9.20 -4.82 -27.62
CA SER A 148 -7.96 -5.24 -26.95
C SER A 148 -7.23 -4.04 -26.32
N PRO A 149 -6.84 -4.12 -25.04
CA PRO A 149 -6.03 -3.08 -24.39
C PRO A 149 -4.65 -2.92 -25.03
N LEU A 150 -4.21 -3.87 -25.87
CA LEU A 150 -2.91 -3.82 -26.55
C LEU A 150 -2.84 -2.76 -27.65
N LYS A 151 -3.96 -2.16 -28.07
CA LYS A 151 -3.99 -1.05 -29.04
C LYS A 151 -3.59 0.27 -28.42
N GLU A 152 -3.68 0.40 -27.09
CA GLU A 152 -3.28 1.56 -26.33
C GLU A 152 -2.09 1.22 -25.43
N SER A 153 -1.60 2.18 -24.68
CA SER A 153 -0.57 1.92 -23.67
C SER A 153 -1.14 1.10 -22.54
N PHE A 154 -0.37 0.13 -22.04
CA PHE A 154 -0.77 -0.71 -20.93
C PHE A 154 0.39 -0.96 -19.95
N VAL A 155 0.06 -1.45 -18.77
CA VAL A 155 1.00 -1.78 -17.70
C VAL A 155 0.99 -3.27 -17.48
N VAL A 156 2.16 -3.88 -17.47
CA VAL A 156 2.37 -5.26 -17.00
C VAL A 156 2.98 -5.22 -15.62
N LYS A 157 2.39 -5.92 -14.67
CA LYS A 157 2.86 -5.94 -13.28
C LYS A 157 2.58 -7.27 -12.59
N PRO A 158 3.40 -7.67 -11.59
CA PRO A 158 3.09 -8.79 -10.71
C PRO A 158 1.83 -8.52 -9.91
N ALA A 159 1.03 -9.55 -9.63
CA ALA A 159 -0.20 -9.39 -8.85
C ALA A 159 0.07 -9.10 -7.37
N ARG A 160 1.13 -9.71 -6.78
CA ARG A 160 1.40 -9.72 -5.34
C ARG A 160 2.78 -9.15 -5.01
N GLU A 161 3.09 -7.98 -5.55
CA GLU A 161 4.33 -7.26 -5.24
C GLU A 161 4.08 -5.78 -4.97
N GLY A 162 4.93 -5.19 -4.11
CA GLY A 162 4.95 -3.78 -3.77
C GLY A 162 6.05 -3.01 -4.49
N SER A 163 6.22 -1.73 -4.12
CA SER A 163 7.35 -0.86 -4.47
C SER A 163 7.69 -0.77 -5.96
N SER A 164 6.73 -0.99 -6.84
CA SER A 164 6.88 -0.95 -8.30
C SER A 164 7.85 -2.00 -8.88
N PHE A 165 8.18 -3.06 -8.15
CA PHE A 165 9.01 -4.15 -8.69
C PHE A 165 8.28 -4.90 -9.82
N GLY A 166 8.99 -5.14 -10.91
CA GLY A 166 8.46 -5.87 -12.07
C GLY A 166 7.38 -5.13 -12.86
N ILE A 167 7.15 -3.83 -12.60
CA ILE A 167 6.19 -3.02 -13.38
C ILE A 167 6.85 -2.53 -14.65
N THR A 168 6.18 -2.73 -15.77
CA THR A 168 6.61 -2.23 -17.09
C THR A 168 5.45 -1.58 -17.81
N ILE A 169 5.65 -0.35 -18.29
CA ILE A 169 4.71 0.33 -19.18
C ILE A 169 5.08 0.00 -20.62
N VAL A 170 4.12 -0.48 -21.38
CA VAL A 170 4.28 -0.82 -22.79
C VAL A 170 3.48 0.17 -23.63
N HIS A 171 4.14 0.79 -24.59
CA HIS A 171 3.52 1.74 -25.53
C HIS A 171 3.40 1.12 -26.92
N PRO A 172 2.33 1.37 -27.66
CA PRO A 172 2.20 0.92 -29.06
C PRO A 172 3.35 1.45 -29.91
N GLY A 173 4.04 0.52 -30.61
CA GLY A 173 5.21 0.86 -31.41
C GLY A 173 6.47 1.25 -30.64
N GLY A 174 6.49 1.09 -29.33
CA GLY A 174 7.67 1.27 -28.49
C GLY A 174 8.64 0.09 -28.57
N ASP A 175 9.80 0.23 -27.92
CA ASP A 175 10.89 -0.77 -27.95
C ASP A 175 10.62 -1.99 -27.05
N ILE A 176 9.67 -1.89 -26.11
CA ILE A 176 9.36 -2.96 -25.16
C ILE A 176 8.12 -3.71 -25.62
N SER A 177 8.26 -5.01 -25.83
CA SER A 177 7.13 -5.88 -26.17
C SER A 177 6.35 -6.34 -24.92
N LEU A 178 5.11 -6.82 -25.11
CA LEU A 178 4.35 -7.49 -24.05
C LEU A 178 5.14 -8.67 -23.46
N GLU A 179 5.78 -9.45 -24.32
CA GLU A 179 6.57 -10.63 -23.92
C GLU A 179 7.75 -10.23 -23.03
N ASP A 180 8.47 -9.15 -23.35
CA ASP A 180 9.60 -8.67 -22.53
C ASP A 180 9.11 -8.13 -21.19
N ALA A 181 8.01 -7.39 -21.17
CA ALA A 181 7.38 -6.90 -19.96
C ALA A 181 6.93 -8.06 -19.04
N MET A 182 6.35 -9.12 -19.63
CA MET A 182 5.95 -10.31 -18.87
C MET A 182 7.16 -11.08 -18.33
N LYS A 183 8.25 -11.22 -19.11
CA LYS A 183 9.50 -11.83 -18.65
C LYS A 183 10.11 -11.10 -17.46
N GLU A 184 9.93 -9.79 -17.39
CA GLU A 184 10.37 -9.01 -16.23
C GLU A 184 9.48 -9.26 -15.01
N ALA A 185 8.16 -9.16 -15.18
CA ALA A 185 7.20 -9.29 -14.10
C ALA A 185 7.16 -10.69 -13.46
N ILE A 186 7.38 -11.76 -14.27
CA ILE A 186 7.33 -13.14 -13.79
C ILE A 186 8.48 -13.50 -12.82
N LYS A 187 9.53 -12.71 -12.79
CA LYS A 187 10.60 -12.87 -11.79
C LYS A 187 10.11 -12.68 -10.35
N TYR A 188 8.98 -12.03 -10.19
CA TYR A 188 8.42 -11.62 -8.91
C TYR A 188 7.16 -12.39 -8.52
N ASP A 189 6.29 -12.72 -9.50
CA ASP A 189 5.05 -13.47 -9.27
C ASP A 189 4.67 -14.25 -10.53
N ASP A 190 4.12 -15.45 -10.36
CA ASP A 190 3.59 -16.30 -11.44
C ASP A 190 2.21 -15.82 -11.95
N THR A 191 1.57 -14.92 -11.21
CA THR A 191 0.32 -14.27 -11.58
C THR A 191 0.59 -12.81 -11.94
N LEU A 192 0.25 -12.44 -13.15
CA LEU A 192 0.49 -11.10 -13.68
C LEU A 192 -0.84 -10.38 -13.98
N LEU A 193 -0.80 -9.05 -13.91
CA LEU A 193 -1.84 -8.19 -14.47
C LEU A 193 -1.32 -7.47 -15.70
N VAL A 194 -2.15 -7.46 -16.74
CA VAL A 194 -2.04 -6.52 -17.86
C VAL A 194 -3.19 -5.53 -17.71
N GLU A 195 -2.87 -4.26 -17.50
CA GLU A 195 -3.82 -3.22 -17.10
C GLU A 195 -3.74 -2.04 -18.05
N ALA A 196 -4.87 -1.43 -18.38
CA ALA A 196 -4.90 -0.19 -19.16
C ALA A 196 -4.05 0.89 -18.47
N PHE A 197 -3.16 1.52 -19.22
CA PHE A 197 -2.35 2.62 -18.69
C PHE A 197 -3.20 3.88 -18.56
N VAL A 198 -3.30 4.41 -17.35
CA VAL A 198 -4.00 5.66 -17.08
C VAL A 198 -2.98 6.79 -17.00
N GLU A 199 -3.05 7.71 -17.95
CA GLU A 199 -2.24 8.93 -17.92
C GLU A 199 -2.94 10.00 -17.09
N GLY A 200 -2.29 10.46 -16.01
CA GLY A 200 -2.90 11.42 -15.13
C GLY A 200 -2.04 11.82 -13.93
N GLU A 201 -2.67 12.48 -12.98
CA GLU A 201 -2.08 12.88 -11.72
C GLU A 201 -2.23 11.76 -10.70
N GLU A 202 -1.10 11.26 -10.18
CA GLU A 202 -1.11 10.26 -9.11
C GLU A 202 -1.45 10.94 -7.77
N ILE A 203 -2.46 10.42 -7.11
CA ILE A 203 -2.97 10.91 -5.82
C ILE A 203 -2.97 9.76 -4.83
N THR A 204 -2.53 10.04 -3.62
CA THR A 204 -2.58 9.10 -2.51
C THR A 204 -3.45 9.64 -1.39
N VAL A 205 -4.25 8.77 -0.78
CA VAL A 205 -5.23 9.12 0.24
C VAL A 205 -5.01 8.26 1.48
N PRO A 206 -4.37 8.79 2.51
CA PRO A 206 -4.24 8.07 3.78
C PRO A 206 -5.57 8.00 4.54
N ILE A 207 -5.79 6.85 5.18
CA ILE A 207 -6.94 6.56 6.03
C ILE A 207 -6.43 6.25 7.43
N LEU A 208 -7.08 6.79 8.45
CA LEU A 208 -6.74 6.62 9.86
C LEU A 208 -8.02 6.41 10.68
N GLY A 209 -8.35 5.17 10.99
CA GLY A 209 -9.65 4.78 11.53
C GLY A 209 -10.76 5.10 10.53
N GLU A 210 -11.68 5.97 10.92
CA GLU A 210 -12.74 6.48 10.05
C GLU A 210 -12.37 7.83 9.39
N GLU A 211 -11.24 8.42 9.77
CA GLU A 211 -10.77 9.69 9.22
C GLU A 211 -10.05 9.47 7.90
N ILE A 212 -10.39 10.25 6.89
CA ILE A 212 -9.71 10.29 5.60
C ILE A 212 -8.88 11.57 5.58
N LEU A 213 -7.56 11.41 5.64
CA LEU A 213 -6.65 12.54 5.69
C LEU A 213 -6.59 13.26 4.34
N THR A 214 -5.95 14.42 4.32
CA THR A 214 -5.80 15.26 3.12
C THR A 214 -5.11 14.49 2.00
N PRO A 215 -5.71 14.36 0.80
CA PRO A 215 -5.09 13.74 -0.36
C PRO A 215 -3.79 14.44 -0.76
N VAL A 216 -2.80 13.65 -1.16
CA VAL A 216 -1.47 14.12 -1.58
C VAL A 216 -1.25 13.80 -3.05
N SER A 217 -0.98 14.82 -3.85
CA SER A 217 -0.53 14.67 -5.23
C SER A 217 0.95 14.35 -5.27
N ILE A 218 1.31 13.37 -6.08
CA ILE A 218 2.68 12.92 -6.32
C ILE A 218 3.10 13.42 -7.69
N LYS A 219 4.14 14.26 -7.73
CA LYS A 219 4.69 14.82 -8.98
C LYS A 219 6.13 14.37 -9.15
N PRO A 220 6.35 13.16 -9.73
CA PRO A 220 7.69 12.73 -10.08
C PRO A 220 8.23 13.60 -11.23
N LYS A 221 9.54 13.80 -11.28
CA LYS A 221 10.16 14.45 -12.46
C LYS A 221 10.21 13.54 -13.68
N ASN A 222 10.13 12.23 -13.47
CA ASN A 222 10.04 11.24 -14.54
C ASN A 222 8.57 11.03 -14.92
N SER A 223 8.37 10.34 -16.04
CA SER A 223 7.02 9.96 -16.52
C SER A 223 6.28 8.97 -15.66
N PHE A 224 6.93 8.35 -14.65
CA PHE A 224 6.37 7.33 -13.78
C PHE A 224 6.98 7.38 -12.36
N TYR A 225 6.17 7.09 -11.34
CA TYR A 225 6.57 7.03 -9.94
C TYR A 225 7.11 5.64 -9.61
N ASP A 226 8.34 5.38 -10.06
CA ASP A 226 9.07 4.13 -9.89
C ASP A 226 9.76 4.01 -8.51
N PHE A 227 10.44 2.88 -8.27
CA PHE A 227 11.20 2.65 -7.05
C PHE A 227 12.25 3.73 -6.78
N GLU A 228 12.93 4.22 -7.82
CA GLU A 228 13.93 5.29 -7.68
C GLU A 228 13.29 6.60 -7.23
N ALA A 229 12.13 6.96 -7.83
CA ALA A 229 11.38 8.15 -7.44
C ALA A 229 10.79 8.03 -6.02
N LYS A 230 10.46 6.80 -5.57
CA LYS A 230 9.91 6.54 -4.23
C LYS A 230 10.97 6.65 -3.12
N TYR A 231 12.17 6.10 -3.33
CA TYR A 231 13.11 5.83 -2.24
C TYR A 231 14.51 6.40 -2.42
N ILE A 232 14.96 6.66 -3.64
CA ILE A 232 16.34 7.06 -3.95
C ILE A 232 16.42 8.54 -4.28
N ARG A 233 15.55 9.01 -5.18
CA ARG A 233 15.54 10.39 -5.65
C ARG A 233 14.91 11.32 -4.61
N ASN A 234 15.35 12.58 -4.58
CA ASN A 234 14.80 13.59 -3.68
C ASN A 234 14.09 14.72 -4.46
N ASP A 235 13.78 14.49 -5.72
CA ASP A 235 13.22 15.49 -6.64
C ASP A 235 11.73 15.27 -6.96
N THR A 236 11.10 14.25 -6.37
CA THR A 236 9.65 14.07 -6.39
C THR A 236 9.00 15.10 -5.46
N GLU A 237 8.06 15.85 -5.98
CA GLU A 237 7.27 16.80 -5.19
C GLU A 237 6.00 16.12 -4.66
N TYR A 238 5.72 16.39 -3.38
CA TYR A 238 4.52 15.90 -2.70
C TYR A 238 3.73 17.10 -2.21
N LEU A 239 2.60 17.35 -2.83
CA LEU A 239 1.80 18.55 -2.59
C LEU A 239 0.40 18.16 -2.08
N LYS A 240 -0.23 19.06 -1.33
CA LYS A 240 -1.67 18.95 -1.10
C LYS A 240 -2.37 18.95 -2.46
N SER A 241 -3.22 17.94 -2.72
CA SER A 241 -3.92 17.82 -4.01
C SER A 241 -4.80 19.03 -4.27
N ASP A 242 -4.71 19.57 -5.47
CA ASP A 242 -5.55 20.67 -5.95
C ASP A 242 -6.87 20.12 -6.50
N LEU A 243 -7.80 19.83 -5.57
CA LEU A 243 -9.12 19.27 -5.85
C LEU A 243 -10.19 20.30 -5.45
N ASN A 244 -11.16 20.49 -6.31
CA ASN A 244 -12.36 21.25 -5.91
C ASN A 244 -13.19 20.43 -4.90
N ALA A 245 -14.20 21.03 -4.29
CA ALA A 245 -14.99 20.40 -3.23
C ALA A 245 -15.64 19.07 -3.67
N VAL A 246 -16.18 19.01 -4.90
CA VAL A 246 -16.83 17.80 -5.44
C VAL A 246 -15.78 16.71 -5.69
N GLU A 247 -14.66 17.05 -6.30
CA GLU A 247 -13.55 16.10 -6.54
C GLU A 247 -13.00 15.56 -5.22
N LEU A 248 -12.85 16.42 -4.19
CA LEU A 248 -12.37 16.02 -2.88
C LEU A 248 -13.33 15.05 -2.19
N ASP A 249 -14.63 15.32 -2.23
CA ASP A 249 -15.65 14.43 -1.66
C ASP A 249 -15.65 13.09 -2.40
N THR A 250 -15.58 13.09 -3.73
CA THR A 250 -15.52 11.88 -4.56
C THR A 250 -14.27 11.04 -4.24
N VAL A 251 -13.10 11.66 -4.16
CA VAL A 251 -11.84 10.94 -3.85
C VAL A 251 -11.89 10.32 -2.45
N LYS A 252 -12.43 11.06 -1.48
CA LYS A 252 -12.59 10.54 -0.12
C LYS A 252 -13.57 9.37 -0.07
N GLU A 253 -14.72 9.50 -0.73
CA GLU A 253 -15.73 8.44 -0.80
C GLU A 253 -15.17 7.18 -1.46
N PHE A 254 -14.54 7.29 -2.63
CA PHE A 254 -13.95 6.16 -3.34
C PHE A 254 -12.85 5.49 -2.51
N SER A 255 -11.98 6.28 -1.89
CA SER A 255 -10.89 5.73 -1.06
C SER A 255 -11.41 5.00 0.16
N PHE A 256 -12.42 5.54 0.84
CA PHE A 256 -13.03 4.88 2.00
C PHE A 256 -13.74 3.58 1.61
N HIS A 257 -14.51 3.59 0.52
CA HIS A 257 -15.19 2.40 0.02
C HIS A 257 -14.19 1.35 -0.45
N ALA A 258 -13.15 1.76 -1.20
CA ALA A 258 -12.11 0.85 -1.67
C ALA A 258 -11.38 0.15 -0.53
N PHE A 259 -11.12 0.84 0.57
CA PHE A 259 -10.46 0.32 1.75
C PHE A 259 -11.40 -0.58 2.57
N SER A 260 -12.59 -0.09 2.87
CA SER A 260 -13.53 -0.79 3.75
C SER A 260 -14.14 -2.04 3.13
N CYS A 261 -14.39 -2.07 1.81
CA CYS A 261 -14.95 -3.24 1.13
C CYS A 261 -14.01 -4.46 1.12
N LEU A 262 -12.70 -4.25 1.30
CA LEU A 262 -11.73 -5.33 1.48
C LEU A 262 -11.58 -5.76 2.95
N GLY A 263 -12.36 -5.17 3.87
CA GLY A 263 -12.26 -5.40 5.29
C GLY A 263 -11.08 -4.69 5.97
N CYS A 264 -10.38 -3.80 5.27
CA CYS A 264 -9.26 -3.06 5.83
C CYS A 264 -9.69 -2.18 7.00
N GLN A 265 -8.83 -2.09 8.01
CA GLN A 265 -9.09 -1.41 9.28
C GLN A 265 -7.85 -0.67 9.79
N GLY A 266 -8.06 0.16 10.81
CA GLY A 266 -6.99 0.82 11.54
C GLY A 266 -6.39 1.97 10.73
N TRP A 267 -5.45 1.69 9.86
CA TRP A 267 -4.82 2.69 9.01
C TRP A 267 -4.30 2.06 7.72
N GLY A 268 -4.10 2.91 6.73
CA GLY A 268 -3.58 2.50 5.43
C GLY A 268 -3.58 3.65 4.45
N ARG A 269 -3.36 3.34 3.18
CA ARG A 269 -3.31 4.32 2.10
C ARG A 269 -3.91 3.74 0.83
N VAL A 270 -4.77 4.51 0.18
CA VAL A 270 -5.34 4.19 -1.14
C VAL A 270 -4.66 5.05 -2.18
N ASP A 271 -4.16 4.43 -3.24
CA ASP A 271 -3.52 5.11 -4.36
C ASP A 271 -4.44 5.10 -5.58
N LEU A 272 -4.60 6.24 -6.22
CA LEU A 272 -5.44 6.45 -7.37
C LEU A 272 -4.82 7.43 -8.36
N ILE A 273 -5.32 7.43 -9.60
CA ILE A 273 -4.91 8.38 -10.63
C ILE A 273 -6.14 9.20 -11.03
N LYS A 274 -5.98 10.54 -11.09
CA LYS A 274 -6.91 11.46 -11.73
C LYS A 274 -6.51 11.59 -13.19
N ASP A 275 -7.30 11.01 -14.09
CA ASP A 275 -7.03 11.02 -15.54
C ASP A 275 -7.22 12.42 -16.17
N ARG A 276 -6.91 12.54 -17.47
CA ARG A 276 -7.04 13.79 -18.22
C ARG A 276 -8.49 14.29 -18.33
N GLU A 277 -9.46 13.38 -18.22
CA GLU A 277 -10.90 13.68 -18.24
C GLU A 277 -11.45 13.99 -16.84
N LYS A 278 -10.55 14.00 -15.83
CA LYS A 278 -10.83 14.22 -14.40
C LYS A 278 -11.63 13.10 -13.73
N ASN A 279 -11.63 11.90 -14.29
CA ASN A 279 -12.12 10.72 -13.60
C ASN A 279 -11.03 10.18 -12.67
N PHE A 280 -11.44 9.52 -11.61
CA PHE A 280 -10.53 8.90 -10.65
C PHE A 280 -10.50 7.38 -10.86
N GLN A 281 -9.31 6.80 -10.90
CA GLN A 281 -9.08 5.37 -11.10
C GLN A 281 -8.28 4.81 -9.93
N LEU A 282 -8.87 3.89 -9.18
CA LEU A 282 -8.23 3.22 -8.05
C LEU A 282 -7.14 2.26 -8.54
N ILE A 283 -5.96 2.35 -7.96
CA ILE A 283 -4.79 1.57 -8.40
C ILE A 283 -4.45 0.45 -7.41
N GLU A 284 -4.23 0.78 -6.15
CA GLU A 284 -3.85 -0.18 -5.10
C GLU A 284 -4.15 0.34 -3.69
N ILE A 285 -4.08 -0.57 -2.71
CA ILE A 285 -4.11 -0.26 -1.29
C ILE A 285 -2.78 -0.68 -0.66
N ASN A 286 -2.25 0.16 0.21
CA ASN A 286 -1.14 -0.15 1.08
C ASN A 286 -1.63 -0.28 2.52
N THR A 287 -1.53 -1.46 3.10
CA THR A 287 -2.02 -1.76 4.46
C THR A 287 -1.00 -1.43 5.55
N VAL A 288 0.29 -1.32 5.21
CA VAL A 288 1.36 -0.88 6.10
C VAL A 288 2.24 0.15 5.38
N PRO A 289 1.73 1.36 5.09
CA PRO A 289 2.49 2.35 4.37
C PRO A 289 3.68 2.87 5.17
N GLY A 290 4.73 3.34 4.47
CA GLY A 290 5.94 3.88 5.09
C GLY A 290 5.66 5.06 6.02
N LEU A 291 6.40 5.12 7.14
CA LEU A 291 6.31 6.13 8.18
C LEU A 291 7.68 6.73 8.49
N THR A 292 8.33 7.30 7.50
CA THR A 292 9.45 8.21 7.69
C THR A 292 8.96 9.65 7.48
N GLU A 293 9.73 10.65 7.89
CA GLU A 293 9.37 12.06 7.65
C GLU A 293 9.09 12.40 6.18
N LYS A 294 9.67 11.62 5.26
CA LYS A 294 9.47 11.78 3.82
C LYS A 294 8.27 11.03 3.26
N SER A 295 7.69 10.14 4.05
CA SER A 295 6.59 9.26 3.63
C SER A 295 5.27 10.03 3.47
N LEU A 296 4.39 9.49 2.63
CA LEU A 296 3.15 10.16 2.20
C LEU A 296 2.13 10.34 3.34
N VAL A 297 1.99 9.32 4.22
CA VAL A 297 1.06 9.40 5.36
C VAL A 297 1.44 10.51 6.34
N PRO A 298 2.70 10.63 6.82
CA PRO A 298 3.13 11.76 7.63
C PRO A 298 2.97 13.12 6.95
N LYS A 299 3.21 13.22 5.63
CA LYS A 299 3.00 14.47 4.88
C LYS A 299 1.53 14.88 4.83
N SER A 300 0.64 13.93 4.56
CA SER A 300 -0.80 14.16 4.59
C SER A 300 -1.26 14.62 5.97
N ALA A 301 -0.82 13.94 7.04
CA ALA A 301 -1.12 14.31 8.42
C ALA A 301 -0.63 15.74 8.76
N ALA A 302 0.56 16.10 8.29
CA ALA A 302 1.11 17.44 8.50
C ALA A 302 0.27 18.55 7.82
N PHE A 303 -0.38 18.28 6.68
CA PHE A 303 -1.31 19.24 6.05
C PHE A 303 -2.53 19.55 6.93
N GLU A 304 -2.85 18.67 7.87
CA GLU A 304 -3.92 18.84 8.86
C GLU A 304 -3.41 19.31 10.24
N GLY A 305 -2.10 19.62 10.35
CA GLY A 305 -1.48 20.02 11.61
C GLY A 305 -1.25 18.87 12.58
N ILE A 306 -1.31 17.63 12.12
CA ILE A 306 -1.01 16.43 12.92
C ILE A 306 0.48 16.16 12.82
N ASP A 307 1.22 16.35 13.90
CA ASP A 307 2.64 16.01 13.96
C ASP A 307 2.87 14.49 14.00
N PHE A 308 4.12 14.07 13.80
CA PHE A 308 4.46 12.66 13.70
C PHE A 308 4.14 11.87 14.98
N ASN A 309 4.41 12.43 16.15
CA ASN A 309 4.11 11.77 17.42
C ASN A 309 2.60 11.55 17.60
N ASN A 310 1.80 12.56 17.29
CA ASN A 310 0.35 12.47 17.32
C ASN A 310 -0.19 11.44 16.30
N LEU A 311 0.41 11.38 15.11
CA LEU A 311 0.07 10.38 14.12
C LEU A 311 0.31 8.96 14.65
N ILE A 312 1.48 8.70 15.25
CA ILE A 312 1.82 7.38 15.82
C ILE A 312 0.86 7.00 16.96
N VAL A 313 0.54 7.94 17.86
CA VAL A 313 -0.45 7.69 18.93
C VAL A 313 -1.83 7.35 18.35
N ARG A 314 -2.27 8.06 17.33
CA ARG A 314 -3.55 7.76 16.68
C ARG A 314 -3.56 6.39 16.02
N ILE A 315 -2.49 6.01 15.31
CA ILE A 315 -2.35 4.67 14.71
C ILE A 315 -2.40 3.58 15.79
N LEU A 316 -1.65 3.73 16.88
CA LEU A 316 -1.67 2.80 18.01
C LEU A 316 -3.08 2.66 18.60
N ASN A 317 -3.82 3.75 18.74
CA ASN A 317 -5.17 3.70 19.29
C ASN A 317 -6.17 2.98 18.37
N THR A 318 -5.93 2.88 17.08
CA THR A 318 -6.79 2.09 16.18
C THR A 318 -6.71 0.59 16.48
N SER A 319 -5.60 0.08 17.02
CA SER A 319 -5.44 -1.33 17.41
C SER A 319 -6.23 -1.70 18.67
N CYS A 320 -6.54 -0.74 19.53
CA CYS A 320 -7.30 -0.96 20.76
C CYS A 320 -8.82 -1.07 20.53
N LEU A 321 -9.27 -0.94 19.30
CA LEU A 321 -10.68 -1.03 18.90
C LEU A 321 -11.08 -2.43 18.38
N LYS A 322 -10.13 -3.36 18.35
CA LYS A 322 -10.32 -4.75 17.86
C LYS A 322 -10.74 -5.70 18.98
#